data_c465d213de3a7361e175d94e1049dee0
#
_entry.id   c465d213de3a7361e175d94e1049dee0
#
_cell.length_a   1.000
_cell.length_b   1.000
_cell.length_c   1.000
_cell.angle_alpha   90.00
_cell.angle_beta   90.00
_cell.angle_gamma   90.00
#
_symmetry.space_group_name_H-M   'P 1'
#
loop_
_entity.id
_entity.type
_entity.pdbx_description
1 polymer ?
#
loop_
_entity_poly.entity_id
_entity_poly.type
_entity_poly.pdbx_seq_one_letter_code
_entity_poly.pdbx_strand_id
1 'polypeptide(L)'
;MKRFLNHRLLYVLLSSLIACTIQAIKLEDSPFSFGQKYRGEKFLIAGCGWDKVAVIDKRTCRFEWVHTIGKGEDCNDVEVTREQNILYAYTAGARLITPGQHVVWDYKVGGNEELFTATQLFDGGYLLAICGHPARIVELDNNGRTIKEIHFETGIETVHNQFRQIEKTRRNTYLIPLFGSGELIEMNVSG
;
A
#
# COMPACT_ATOMS: atom_id res chain seq x y z
N MET A 1 21.94 46.86 -10.22
CA MET A 1 22.38 46.24 -8.95
C MET A 1 21.68 44.88 -8.83
N LYS A 2 22.31 43.76 -9.27
CA LYS A 2 21.75 42.42 -9.26
C LYS A 2 22.08 41.76 -7.90
N ARG A 3 21.06 41.41 -7.11
CA ARG A 3 21.24 40.65 -5.88
C ARG A 3 21.48 39.19 -6.25
N PHE A 4 22.67 38.70 -6.04
CA PHE A 4 22.96 37.27 -6.04
C PHE A 4 22.34 36.63 -4.80
N LEU A 5 21.31 35.82 -4.99
CA LEU A 5 20.76 34.99 -3.94
C LEU A 5 21.73 33.83 -3.64
N ASN A 6 22.17 33.76 -2.42
CA ASN A 6 23.25 32.89 -1.97
C ASN A 6 22.79 31.44 -1.90
N HIS A 7 23.07 30.64 -2.92
CA HIS A 7 22.69 29.20 -3.01
C HIS A 7 23.18 28.36 -1.81
N ARG A 8 24.15 28.82 -1.05
CA ARG A 8 24.65 28.16 0.15
C ARG A 8 23.62 28.15 1.31
N LEU A 9 22.73 29.15 1.38
CA LEU A 9 21.69 29.20 2.43
C LEU A 9 20.58 28.19 2.19
N LEU A 10 20.28 27.89 0.93
CA LEU A 10 19.26 26.89 0.56
C LEU A 10 19.69 25.46 0.90
N TYR A 11 20.98 25.13 0.70
CA TYR A 11 21.53 23.83 1.07
C TYR A 11 21.58 23.58 2.57
N VAL A 12 21.85 24.60 3.38
CA VAL A 12 21.86 24.48 4.84
C VAL A 12 20.44 24.30 5.38
N LEU A 13 19.44 24.93 4.77
CA LEU A 13 18.03 24.73 5.15
C LEU A 13 17.49 23.33 4.76
N LEU A 14 17.88 22.80 3.59
CA LEU A 14 17.52 21.43 3.20
C LEU A 14 18.22 20.38 4.07
N SER A 15 19.48 20.57 4.40
CA SER A 15 20.22 19.63 5.25
C SER A 15 19.71 19.65 6.70
N SER A 16 19.29 20.80 7.21
CA SER A 16 18.68 20.87 8.56
C SER A 16 17.28 20.25 8.61
N LEU A 17 16.50 20.33 7.52
CA LEU A 17 15.21 19.63 7.41
C LEU A 17 15.39 18.10 7.37
N ILE A 18 16.40 17.60 6.65
CA ILE A 18 16.71 16.15 6.59
C ILE A 18 17.26 15.65 7.93
N ALA A 19 18.08 16.43 8.62
CA ALA A 19 18.59 16.06 9.94
C ALA A 19 17.49 16.06 11.04
N CYS A 20 16.48 16.94 10.91
CA CYS A 20 15.36 16.98 11.86
C CYS A 20 14.40 15.80 11.70
N THR A 21 14.31 15.20 10.50
CA THR A 21 13.44 14.03 10.24
C THR A 21 13.98 12.73 10.82
N ILE A 22 15.29 12.61 11.00
CA ILE A 22 15.91 11.39 11.55
C ILE A 22 15.78 11.31 13.08
N GLN A 23 15.65 12.40 13.81
CA GLN A 23 15.49 12.41 15.26
C GLN A 23 14.04 12.25 15.75
N ALA A 24 13.05 12.29 14.87
CA ALA A 24 11.63 12.22 15.24
C ALA A 24 11.07 10.79 15.37
N ILE A 25 11.88 9.75 15.17
CA ILE A 25 11.42 8.35 15.26
C ILE A 25 11.61 7.81 16.67
N LYS A 26 10.96 8.43 17.64
CA LYS A 26 10.46 7.80 18.86
C LYS A 26 8.97 8.10 18.94
N LEU A 27 8.21 7.39 18.12
CA LEU A 27 6.77 7.34 18.26
C LEU A 27 6.46 6.17 19.19
N GLU A 28 6.19 6.52 20.42
CA GLU A 28 5.56 5.64 21.39
C GLU A 28 4.15 5.29 20.88
N ASP A 29 3.66 4.11 21.24
CA ASP A 29 2.41 3.45 20.88
C ASP A 29 1.13 4.27 21.09
N SER A 30 1.03 5.45 20.51
CA SER A 30 -0.19 6.24 20.56
C SER A 30 -1.14 5.77 19.47
N PRO A 31 -2.35 5.32 19.80
CA PRO A 31 -3.34 4.92 18.80
C PRO A 31 -3.66 6.11 17.91
N PHE A 32 -3.28 5.99 16.67
CA PHE A 32 -3.50 6.98 15.65
C PHE A 32 -4.94 6.87 15.10
N SER A 33 -5.60 7.99 14.84
CA SER A 33 -6.94 8.03 14.28
C SER A 33 -7.00 8.97 13.07
N PHE A 34 -7.52 8.48 11.96
CA PHE A 34 -7.85 9.27 10.76
C PHE A 34 -9.16 10.07 10.88
N GLY A 35 -9.66 10.36 12.06
CA GLY A 35 -10.95 11.00 12.29
C GLY A 35 -11.28 12.13 11.31
N GLN A 36 -12.59 12.40 11.10
CA GLN A 36 -13.10 13.34 10.08
C GLN A 36 -12.46 14.74 10.11
N LYS A 37 -12.02 15.21 11.28
CA LYS A 37 -11.39 16.53 11.47
C LYS A 37 -10.09 16.71 10.68
N TYR A 38 -9.41 15.62 10.32
CA TYR A 38 -8.10 15.64 9.67
C TYR A 38 -8.12 15.12 8.23
N ARG A 39 -9.32 14.93 7.66
CA ARG A 39 -9.46 14.49 6.28
C ARG A 39 -8.77 15.49 5.34
N GLY A 40 -7.76 15.04 4.60
CA GLY A 40 -6.96 15.87 3.70
C GLY A 40 -5.75 16.56 4.33
N GLU A 41 -5.53 16.43 5.65
CA GLU A 41 -4.35 16.96 6.34
C GLU A 41 -3.28 15.90 6.61
N LYS A 42 -3.59 14.62 6.41
CA LYS A 42 -2.67 13.50 6.62
C LYS A 42 -2.51 12.68 5.35
N PHE A 43 -1.30 12.21 5.11
CA PHE A 43 -0.99 11.28 4.04
C PHE A 43 -0.57 9.94 4.64
N LEU A 44 -1.20 8.87 4.19
CA LEU A 44 -0.68 7.52 4.34
C LEU A 44 0.30 7.29 3.20
N ILE A 45 1.51 6.88 3.52
CA ILE A 45 2.58 6.69 2.55
C ILE A 45 3.27 5.35 2.73
N ALA A 46 3.69 4.78 1.64
CA ALA A 46 4.54 3.61 1.54
C ALA A 46 5.38 3.71 0.26
N GLY A 47 6.30 2.80 0.04
CA GLY A 47 7.07 2.82 -1.20
C GLY A 47 8.07 1.67 -1.33
N CYS A 48 8.50 1.46 -2.56
CA CYS A 48 9.54 0.51 -2.91
C CYS A 48 10.88 0.93 -2.30
N GLY A 49 11.65 -0.03 -1.83
CA GLY A 49 12.92 0.21 -1.15
C GLY A 49 12.78 0.79 0.27
N TRP A 50 11.55 0.88 0.76
CA TRP A 50 11.26 1.36 2.10
C TRP A 50 10.34 0.39 2.85
N ASP A 51 10.91 -0.30 3.81
CA ASP A 51 10.27 -1.37 4.59
C ASP A 51 9.21 -0.86 5.59
N LYS A 52 8.54 0.26 5.29
CA LYS A 52 7.62 0.93 6.22
C LYS A 52 6.36 1.44 5.54
N VAL A 53 5.32 1.53 6.36
CA VAL A 53 4.12 2.33 6.10
C VAL A 53 4.08 3.44 7.13
N ALA A 54 3.76 4.66 6.72
CA ALA A 54 3.75 5.78 7.63
C ALA A 54 2.62 6.77 7.36
N VAL A 55 2.26 7.55 8.39
CA VAL A 55 1.36 8.68 8.27
C VAL A 55 2.13 9.96 8.52
N ILE A 56 1.99 10.90 7.60
CA ILE A 56 2.58 12.24 7.69
C ILE A 56 1.46 13.26 7.89
N ASP A 57 1.63 14.13 8.89
CA ASP A 57 0.84 15.36 9.01
C ASP A 57 1.33 16.38 7.98
N LYS A 58 0.42 16.82 7.11
CA LYS A 58 0.70 17.77 6.03
C LYS A 58 1.18 19.14 6.54
N ARG A 59 0.67 19.60 7.69
CA ARG A 59 0.98 20.94 8.22
C ARG A 59 2.34 21.00 8.87
N THR A 60 2.72 19.92 9.57
CA THR A 60 3.96 19.86 10.33
C THR A 60 5.08 19.17 9.58
N CYS A 61 4.76 18.46 8.49
CA CYS A 61 5.67 17.59 7.74
C CYS A 61 6.38 16.56 8.64
N ARG A 62 5.69 16.10 9.68
CA ARG A 62 6.23 15.11 10.62
C ARG A 62 5.50 13.79 10.48
N PHE A 63 6.24 12.71 10.70
CA PHE A 63 5.63 11.39 10.89
C PHE A 63 4.85 11.39 12.21
N GLU A 64 3.57 11.03 12.15
CA GLU A 64 2.74 10.79 13.31
C GLU A 64 2.66 9.33 13.69
N TRP A 65 2.85 8.46 12.71
CA TRP A 65 2.80 7.03 12.88
C TRP A 65 3.71 6.35 11.86
N VAL A 66 4.41 5.30 12.29
CA VAL A 66 5.28 4.49 11.44
C VAL A 66 5.13 3.03 11.85
N HIS A 67 4.91 2.18 10.86
CA HIS A 67 4.88 0.73 11.00
C HIS A 67 5.98 0.11 10.13
N THR A 68 6.75 -0.81 10.68
CA THR A 68 7.76 -1.57 9.93
C THR A 68 7.12 -2.87 9.44
N ILE A 69 7.13 -3.08 8.13
CA ILE A 69 6.57 -4.27 7.47
C ILE A 69 7.46 -5.49 7.74
N GLY A 70 8.71 -5.37 7.37
CA GLY A 70 9.74 -6.40 7.53
C GLY A 70 10.99 -6.01 6.75
N LYS A 71 12.14 -6.49 7.19
CA LYS A 71 13.41 -6.15 6.52
C LYS A 71 13.44 -6.71 5.11
N GLY A 72 13.61 -5.84 4.11
CA GLY A 72 13.70 -6.21 2.71
C GLY A 72 12.34 -6.43 2.03
N GLU A 73 11.23 -6.12 2.72
CA GLU A 73 9.89 -6.15 2.14
C GLU A 73 9.53 -4.77 1.56
N ASP A 74 9.09 -4.77 0.31
CA ASP A 74 8.56 -3.57 -0.33
C ASP A 74 7.05 -3.51 -0.15
N CYS A 75 6.52 -2.32 0.15
CA CYS A 75 5.08 -2.08 0.18
C CYS A 75 4.59 -1.72 -1.21
N ASN A 76 3.70 -2.53 -1.75
CA ASN A 76 3.17 -2.40 -3.10
C ASN A 76 1.84 -1.63 -3.15
N ASP A 77 1.05 -1.70 -2.07
CA ASP A 77 -0.24 -1.02 -1.95
C ASP A 77 -0.56 -0.73 -0.48
N VAL A 78 -1.27 0.37 -0.21
CA VAL A 78 -1.66 0.74 1.15
C VAL A 78 -2.91 1.59 1.17
N GLU A 79 -3.86 1.26 2.05
CA GLU A 79 -5.06 2.07 2.26
C GLU A 79 -5.50 2.09 3.73
N VAL A 80 -6.32 3.08 4.07
CA VAL A 80 -7.08 3.10 5.33
C VAL A 80 -8.46 2.53 5.06
N THR A 81 -8.81 1.45 5.76
CA THR A 81 -10.14 0.85 5.65
C THR A 81 -11.22 1.74 6.28
N ARG A 82 -12.50 1.43 6.00
CA ARG A 82 -13.64 2.13 6.61
C ARG A 82 -13.65 2.05 8.14
N GLU A 83 -13.14 0.94 8.67
CA GLU A 83 -12.99 0.69 10.12
C GLU A 83 -11.75 1.36 10.72
N GLN A 84 -11.06 2.21 9.92
CA GLN A 84 -9.85 2.93 10.31
C GLN A 84 -8.64 2.03 10.58
N ASN A 85 -8.65 0.81 10.08
CA ASN A 85 -7.48 -0.06 10.05
C ASN A 85 -6.60 0.27 8.84
N ILE A 86 -5.38 -0.20 8.85
CA ILE A 86 -4.43 -0.02 7.76
C ILE A 86 -4.27 -1.36 7.06
N LEU A 87 -4.66 -1.40 5.80
CA LEU A 87 -4.47 -2.54 4.90
C LEU A 87 -3.27 -2.25 4.01
N TYR A 88 -2.35 -3.18 3.89
CA TYR A 88 -1.24 -3.04 2.96
C TYR A 88 -0.87 -4.36 2.29
N ALA A 89 -0.44 -4.25 1.03
CA ALA A 89 0.20 -5.30 0.27
C ALA A 89 1.72 -5.14 0.34
N TYR A 90 2.43 -6.22 0.49
CA TYR A 90 3.87 -6.30 0.37
C TYR A 90 4.25 -7.51 -0.48
N THR A 91 5.49 -7.62 -0.91
CA THR A 91 5.91 -8.65 -1.89
C THR A 91 5.41 -10.03 -1.50
N ALA A 92 5.59 -10.46 -0.26
CA ALA A 92 5.26 -11.81 0.22
C ALA A 92 3.84 -11.96 0.80
N GLY A 93 2.96 -10.94 0.69
CA GLY A 93 1.61 -11.05 1.22
C GLY A 93 0.85 -9.75 1.39
N ALA A 94 -0.23 -9.82 2.17
CA ALA A 94 -1.02 -8.66 2.60
C ALA A 94 -1.37 -8.77 4.07
N ARG A 95 -1.52 -7.62 4.72
CA ARG A 95 -1.83 -7.57 6.14
C ARG A 95 -2.78 -6.44 6.47
N LEU A 96 -3.73 -6.73 7.35
CA LEU A 96 -4.58 -5.75 7.99
C LEU A 96 -4.10 -5.56 9.43
N ILE A 97 -3.83 -4.31 9.80
CA ILE A 97 -3.42 -3.96 11.16
C ILE A 97 -4.29 -2.84 11.70
N THR A 98 -4.45 -2.81 13.03
CA THR A 98 -5.04 -1.66 13.71
C THR A 98 -4.06 -0.48 13.74
N PRO A 99 -4.52 0.76 14.00
CA PRO A 99 -3.62 1.89 14.27
C PRO A 99 -2.64 1.64 15.44
N GLY A 100 -3.02 0.79 16.40
CA GLY A 100 -2.15 0.31 17.48
C GLY A 100 -1.19 -0.81 17.05
N GLN A 101 -1.05 -1.07 15.75
CA GLN A 101 -0.13 -2.04 15.14
C GLN A 101 -0.42 -3.51 15.49
N HIS A 102 -1.62 -3.83 15.99
CA HIS A 102 -2.03 -5.21 16.19
C HIS A 102 -2.51 -5.82 14.87
N VAL A 103 -2.00 -6.99 14.54
CA VAL A 103 -2.40 -7.73 13.34
C VAL A 103 -3.82 -8.25 13.52
N VAL A 104 -4.72 -7.89 12.60
CA VAL A 104 -6.08 -8.41 12.52
C VAL A 104 -6.09 -9.71 11.72
N TRP A 105 -5.45 -9.68 10.55
CA TRP A 105 -5.16 -10.87 9.74
C TRP A 105 -3.89 -10.67 8.90
N ASP A 106 -3.29 -11.77 8.47
CA ASP A 106 -2.07 -11.83 7.65
C ASP A 106 -2.25 -12.90 6.58
N TYR A 107 -2.20 -12.49 5.31
CA TYR A 107 -2.28 -13.37 4.15
C TYR A 107 -0.88 -13.51 3.54
N LYS A 108 -0.44 -14.73 3.29
CA LYS A 108 0.86 -15.01 2.69
C LYS A 108 0.70 -15.57 1.30
N VAL A 109 1.59 -15.14 0.40
CA VAL A 109 1.79 -15.80 -0.89
C VAL A 109 3.02 -16.69 -0.84
N GLY A 110 3.08 -17.66 -1.72
CA GLY A 110 4.16 -18.67 -1.73
C GLY A 110 5.17 -18.44 -2.84
N GLY A 111 6.34 -19.00 -2.65
CA GLY A 111 7.32 -19.27 -3.69
C GLY A 111 7.70 -18.08 -4.57
N ASN A 112 7.30 -18.14 -5.84
CA ASN A 112 7.62 -17.14 -6.87
C ASN A 112 6.42 -16.21 -7.15
N GLU A 113 5.52 -16.03 -6.19
CA GLU A 113 4.39 -15.11 -6.31
C GLU A 113 4.72 -13.76 -5.69
N GLU A 114 4.11 -12.69 -6.21
CA GLU A 114 4.22 -11.34 -5.66
C GLU A 114 2.81 -10.73 -5.51
N LEU A 115 2.50 -10.16 -4.35
CA LEU A 115 1.21 -9.54 -4.08
C LEU A 115 1.29 -8.02 -4.31
N PHE A 116 0.50 -7.50 -5.25
CA PHE A 116 0.53 -6.10 -5.65
C PHE A 116 -0.69 -5.28 -5.25
N THR A 117 -1.82 -5.93 -4.99
CA THR A 117 -3.04 -5.22 -4.59
C THR A 117 -3.60 -5.79 -3.31
N ALA A 118 -3.93 -4.91 -2.39
CA ALA A 118 -4.77 -5.22 -1.24
C ALA A 118 -5.73 -4.06 -1.00
N THR A 119 -7.01 -4.22 -1.30
CA THR A 119 -8.01 -3.16 -1.16
C THR A 119 -9.30 -3.66 -0.51
N GLN A 120 -9.99 -2.77 0.21
CA GLN A 120 -11.27 -3.10 0.83
C GLN A 120 -12.39 -3.03 -0.21
N LEU A 121 -13.17 -4.11 -0.34
CA LEU A 121 -14.32 -4.16 -1.22
C LEU A 121 -15.48 -3.28 -0.71
N PHE A 122 -16.31 -2.80 -1.64
CA PHE A 122 -17.44 -1.92 -1.33
C PHE A 122 -18.48 -2.56 -0.40
N ASP A 123 -18.71 -3.86 -0.54
CA ASP A 123 -19.66 -4.67 0.22
C ASP A 123 -19.07 -5.27 1.51
N GLY A 124 -17.84 -4.91 1.84
CA GLY A 124 -17.05 -5.51 2.91
C GLY A 124 -16.12 -6.61 2.39
N GLY A 125 -15.21 -7.09 3.22
CA GLY A 125 -14.16 -7.98 2.78
C GLY A 125 -13.05 -7.26 1.99
N TYR A 126 -12.19 -8.04 1.36
CA TYR A 126 -10.96 -7.52 0.75
C TYR A 126 -10.69 -8.20 -0.59
N LEU A 127 -10.06 -7.47 -1.49
CA LEU A 127 -9.52 -7.96 -2.75
C LEU A 127 -8.01 -8.02 -2.67
N LEU A 128 -7.44 -9.15 -3.01
CA LEU A 128 -6.01 -9.35 -3.17
C LEU A 128 -5.72 -9.70 -4.63
N ALA A 129 -4.66 -9.13 -5.20
CA ALA A 129 -4.21 -9.48 -6.54
C ALA A 129 -2.75 -9.92 -6.52
N ILE A 130 -2.52 -11.12 -7.03
CA ILE A 130 -1.29 -11.87 -6.87
C ILE A 130 -0.74 -12.21 -8.25
N CYS A 131 0.43 -11.67 -8.56
CA CYS A 131 1.22 -12.04 -9.71
C CYS A 131 1.83 -13.42 -9.49
N GLY A 132 1.78 -14.26 -10.52
CA GLY A 132 2.27 -15.64 -10.48
C GLY A 132 1.95 -16.40 -11.76
N HIS A 133 2.22 -17.69 -11.76
CA HIS A 133 1.87 -18.58 -12.87
C HIS A 133 1.08 -19.78 -12.34
N PRO A 134 -0.29 -19.72 -12.44
CA PRO A 134 -1.12 -18.61 -12.93
C PRO A 134 -1.16 -17.42 -11.98
N ALA A 135 -1.53 -16.24 -12.51
CA ALA A 135 -1.90 -15.09 -11.69
C ALA A 135 -3.26 -15.33 -11.00
N ARG A 136 -3.50 -14.66 -9.88
CA ARG A 136 -4.70 -14.90 -9.08
C ARG A 136 -5.34 -13.62 -8.57
N ILE A 137 -6.67 -13.61 -8.54
CA ILE A 137 -7.48 -12.68 -7.75
C ILE A 137 -8.12 -13.45 -6.62
N VAL A 138 -7.98 -12.95 -5.40
CA VAL A 138 -8.53 -13.56 -4.19
C VAL A 138 -9.45 -12.57 -3.50
N GLU A 139 -10.68 -12.97 -3.21
CA GLU A 139 -11.57 -12.21 -2.34
C GLU A 139 -11.62 -12.86 -0.96
N LEU A 140 -11.48 -12.03 0.07
CA LEU A 140 -11.55 -12.45 1.46
C LEU A 140 -12.80 -11.88 2.12
N ASP A 141 -13.33 -12.60 3.12
CA ASP A 141 -14.33 -12.04 4.03
C ASP A 141 -13.71 -11.00 5.00
N ASN A 142 -14.53 -10.41 5.86
CA ASN A 142 -14.07 -9.43 6.85
C ASN A 142 -13.07 -10.00 7.88
N ASN A 143 -12.96 -11.31 7.98
CA ASN A 143 -12.06 -12.01 8.90
C ASN A 143 -10.75 -12.44 8.20
N GLY A 144 -10.57 -12.10 6.93
CA GLY A 144 -9.41 -12.50 6.13
C GLY A 144 -9.47 -13.95 5.61
N ARG A 145 -10.66 -14.59 5.60
CA ARG A 145 -10.83 -15.92 5.04
C ARG A 145 -11.16 -15.83 3.56
N THR A 146 -10.51 -16.65 2.75
CA THR A 146 -10.79 -16.73 1.31
C THR A 146 -12.21 -17.20 1.06
N ILE A 147 -12.98 -16.40 0.32
CA ILE A 147 -14.34 -16.70 -0.13
C ILE A 147 -14.42 -16.92 -1.64
N LYS A 148 -13.42 -16.42 -2.38
CA LYS A 148 -13.34 -16.58 -3.82
C LYS A 148 -11.89 -16.53 -4.28
N GLU A 149 -11.56 -17.35 -5.29
CA GLU A 149 -10.27 -17.33 -5.96
C GLU A 149 -10.48 -17.54 -7.45
N ILE A 150 -9.85 -16.70 -8.27
CA ILE A 150 -9.89 -16.75 -9.72
C ILE A 150 -8.45 -16.82 -10.23
N HIS A 151 -8.16 -17.81 -11.04
CA HIS A 151 -6.89 -17.98 -11.71
C HIS A 151 -7.00 -17.50 -13.15
N PHE A 152 -5.96 -16.81 -13.65
CA PHE A 152 -5.92 -16.36 -15.02
C PHE A 152 -4.48 -16.23 -15.51
N GLU A 153 -4.32 -16.31 -16.85
CA GLU A 153 -3.02 -16.13 -17.50
C GLU A 153 -2.89 -14.70 -18.04
N THR A 154 -1.79 -14.06 -17.71
CA THR A 154 -1.51 -12.69 -18.19
C THR A 154 -0.79 -12.65 -19.53
N GLY A 155 -0.21 -13.77 -19.97
CA GLY A 155 0.69 -13.83 -21.13
C GLY A 155 2.06 -13.16 -20.89
N ILE A 156 2.35 -12.72 -19.65
CA ILE A 156 3.58 -12.04 -19.29
C ILE A 156 4.43 -12.96 -18.43
N GLU A 157 5.59 -13.38 -18.92
CA GLU A 157 6.46 -14.36 -18.26
C GLU A 157 7.05 -13.86 -16.94
N THR A 158 7.48 -12.58 -16.89
CA THR A 158 8.07 -12.02 -15.67
C THR A 158 6.98 -11.67 -14.67
N VAL A 159 6.90 -12.40 -13.55
CA VAL A 159 5.91 -12.23 -12.48
C VAL A 159 5.81 -10.77 -12.05
N HIS A 160 6.95 -10.14 -11.75
CA HIS A 160 7.01 -8.74 -11.36
C HIS A 160 6.39 -7.76 -12.35
N ASN A 161 6.30 -8.11 -13.64
CA ASN A 161 5.79 -7.24 -14.70
C ASN A 161 4.35 -7.54 -15.10
N GLN A 162 3.65 -8.46 -14.44
CA GLN A 162 2.31 -8.87 -14.87
C GLN A 162 1.30 -7.72 -14.72
N PHE A 163 1.06 -7.25 -13.51
CA PHE A 163 0.16 -6.12 -13.24
C PHE A 163 0.57 -5.38 -11.97
N ARG A 164 -0.14 -4.31 -11.63
CA ARG A 164 0.04 -3.56 -10.38
C ARG A 164 -1.27 -3.55 -9.60
N GLN A 165 -2.09 -2.54 -9.77
CA GLN A 165 -3.36 -2.43 -9.07
C GLN A 165 -4.49 -3.05 -9.89
N ILE A 166 -5.29 -3.91 -9.24
CA ILE A 166 -6.53 -4.45 -9.79
C ILE A 166 -7.69 -3.84 -9.01
N GLU A 167 -8.76 -3.48 -9.71
CA GLU A 167 -9.94 -2.90 -9.09
C GLU A 167 -11.19 -3.71 -9.44
N LYS A 168 -12.04 -4.00 -8.44
CA LYS A 168 -13.35 -4.59 -8.66
C LYS A 168 -14.37 -3.50 -8.94
N THR A 169 -15.01 -3.56 -10.09
CA THR A 169 -16.00 -2.57 -10.53
C THR A 169 -17.35 -2.79 -9.84
N ARG A 170 -18.21 -1.77 -9.88
CA ARG A 170 -19.61 -1.89 -9.43
C ARG A 170 -20.45 -2.86 -10.28
N ARG A 171 -19.98 -3.20 -11.48
CA ARG A 171 -20.59 -4.20 -12.37
C ARG A 171 -20.14 -5.62 -12.04
N ASN A 172 -19.38 -5.79 -10.96
CA ASN A 172 -18.84 -7.08 -10.52
C ASN A 172 -17.86 -7.68 -11.55
N THR A 173 -17.04 -6.83 -12.17
CA THR A 173 -15.92 -7.21 -13.04
C THR A 173 -14.62 -6.74 -12.40
N TYR A 174 -13.48 -7.19 -12.92
CA TYR A 174 -12.16 -6.73 -12.47
C TYR A 174 -11.46 -5.99 -13.60
N LEU A 175 -10.96 -4.79 -13.29
CA LEU A 175 -10.08 -4.03 -14.18
C LEU A 175 -8.62 -4.38 -13.84
N ILE A 176 -7.90 -4.87 -14.83
CA ILE A 176 -6.54 -5.39 -14.69
C ILE A 176 -5.61 -4.63 -15.63
N PRO A 177 -4.80 -3.69 -15.12
CA PRO A 177 -3.78 -3.02 -15.92
C PRO A 177 -2.56 -3.93 -16.06
N LEU A 178 -2.38 -4.54 -17.20
CA LEU A 178 -1.23 -5.38 -17.53
C LEU A 178 0.00 -4.49 -17.75
N PHE A 179 0.90 -4.47 -16.78
CA PHE A 179 2.05 -3.58 -16.79
C PHE A 179 3.05 -3.90 -17.91
N GLY A 180 3.34 -5.17 -18.14
CA GLY A 180 4.33 -5.59 -19.13
C GLY A 180 3.88 -5.44 -20.59
N SER A 181 2.56 -5.46 -20.87
CA SER A 181 2.01 -5.24 -22.21
C SER A 181 1.46 -3.83 -22.42
N GLY A 182 1.21 -3.06 -21.34
CA GLY A 182 0.60 -1.74 -21.42
C GLY A 182 -0.90 -1.78 -21.76
N GLU A 183 -1.56 -2.89 -21.52
CA GLU A 183 -2.98 -3.11 -21.78
C GLU A 183 -3.82 -2.97 -20.52
N LEU A 184 -5.07 -2.56 -20.67
CA LEU A 184 -6.10 -2.61 -19.64
C LEU A 184 -7.15 -3.63 -20.09
N ILE A 185 -7.34 -4.68 -19.31
CA ILE A 185 -8.37 -5.68 -19.55
C ILE A 185 -9.49 -5.60 -18.51
N GLU A 186 -10.72 -5.91 -18.92
CA GLU A 186 -11.85 -6.10 -18.01
C GLU A 186 -12.24 -7.56 -18.04
N MET A 187 -12.17 -8.21 -16.89
CA MET A 187 -12.48 -9.63 -16.71
C MET A 187 -13.75 -9.79 -15.88
N ASN A 188 -14.63 -10.73 -16.23
CA ASN A 188 -15.79 -11.02 -15.41
C ASN A 188 -15.42 -11.89 -14.19
N VAL A 189 -16.36 -12.04 -13.24
CA VAL A 189 -16.09 -12.77 -11.98
C VAL A 189 -15.97 -14.28 -12.13
N SER A 190 -16.17 -14.82 -13.31
CA SER A 190 -15.96 -16.24 -13.60
C SER A 190 -14.64 -16.54 -14.31
N GLY A 191 -13.87 -15.53 -14.62
CA GLY A 191 -12.58 -15.60 -15.32
C GLY A 191 -12.69 -15.46 -16.83
#